data_0fe1fd0f8fb527ef0dd1d97fa1625180
#
_entry.id   0fe1fd0f8fb527ef0dd1d97fa1625180
#
_cell.length_a   1.000
_cell.length_b   1.000
_cell.length_c   1.000
_cell.angle_alpha   90.00
_cell.angle_beta   90.00
_cell.angle_gamma   90.00
#
_symmetry.space_group_name_H-M   'P 1'
#
loop_
_entity.id
_entity.type
_entity.pdbx_description
1 polymer ?
#
loop_
_entity_poly.entity_id
_entity_poly.type
_entity_poly.pdbx_seq_one_letter_code
_entity_poly.pdbx_strand_id
1 'polypeptide(L)'
;SPIVVVPKKNGKIRVCVDYRKLNAMTVTDAFPLPFTDGVLDAVAGHEVYSFLDGFSGYNQIRMNPADQEKTAFVTEWGVFVAVVMMFGLKTAPATFQRIIMEIFGEFIPGFMQVFLDDFAVYSRHGEHLDHLRLCLEKCREYRLSLNPAKCVFGVASGNLLGHVVSREGIAVDPDKVKAILEAPAPNNAKALSRFLGQIRWHSRMIRHLADFATPLHAAVHRIPFQWAETE
;
A
#
# COMPACT_ATOMS: atom_id res chain seq x y z
N SER A 1 11.40 -17.38 16.19
CA SER A 1 11.72 -16.59 14.98
C SER A 1 12.79 -15.54 15.31
N PRO A 2 13.73 -15.25 14.41
CA PRO A 2 14.73 -14.19 14.59
C PRO A 2 14.13 -12.80 14.31
N ILE A 3 14.76 -11.77 14.92
CA ILE A 3 14.45 -10.36 14.64
C ILE A 3 15.29 -9.89 13.46
N VAL A 4 14.67 -9.09 12.60
CA VAL A 4 15.31 -8.43 11.45
C VAL A 4 15.08 -6.93 11.55
N VAL A 5 16.14 -6.15 11.44
CA VAL A 5 16.07 -4.69 11.47
C VAL A 5 16.21 -4.16 10.04
N VAL A 6 15.24 -3.34 9.62
CA VAL A 6 15.21 -2.75 8.28
C VAL A 6 15.23 -1.23 8.40
N PRO A 7 16.19 -0.54 7.75
CA PRO A 7 16.21 0.92 7.74
C PRO A 7 15.05 1.48 6.90
N LYS A 8 14.39 2.55 7.39
CA LYS A 8 13.43 3.33 6.63
C LYS A 8 14.14 4.44 5.84
N LYS A 9 13.52 4.95 4.78
CA LYS A 9 14.06 6.07 3.99
C LYS A 9 14.35 7.34 4.81
N ASN A 10 13.64 7.54 5.92
CA ASN A 10 13.82 8.68 6.84
C ASN A 10 14.86 8.45 7.95
N GLY A 11 15.71 7.43 7.83
CA GLY A 11 16.75 7.09 8.82
C GLY A 11 16.25 6.35 10.06
N LYS A 12 14.94 6.23 10.28
CA LYS A 12 14.37 5.43 11.37
C LYS A 12 14.49 3.96 11.06
N ILE A 13 14.59 3.12 12.08
CA ILE A 13 14.59 1.66 11.92
C ILE A 13 13.17 1.10 12.00
N ARG A 14 12.93 0.00 11.28
CA ARG A 14 11.77 -0.86 11.44
C ARG A 14 12.25 -2.20 11.98
N VAL A 15 11.74 -2.59 13.14
CA VAL A 15 11.98 -3.91 13.71
C VAL A 15 10.92 -4.85 13.13
N CYS A 16 11.36 -5.93 12.52
CA CYS A 16 10.51 -6.98 11.98
C CYS A 16 10.91 -8.32 12.59
N VAL A 17 9.98 -9.27 12.60
CA VAL A 17 10.28 -10.66 12.95
C VAL A 17 10.23 -11.50 11.67
N ASP A 18 11.19 -12.39 11.50
CA ASP A 18 11.20 -13.29 10.34
C ASP A 18 10.21 -14.44 10.55
N TYR A 19 9.01 -14.24 10.06
CA TYR A 19 7.94 -15.22 10.12
C TYR A 19 7.87 -16.15 8.89
N ARG A 20 8.89 -16.23 8.03
CA ARG A 20 8.83 -17.07 6.82
C ARG A 20 8.48 -18.53 7.13
N LYS A 21 9.06 -19.13 8.18
CA LYS A 21 8.73 -20.49 8.61
C LYS A 21 7.31 -20.62 9.12
N LEU A 22 6.85 -19.68 9.95
CA LEU A 22 5.48 -19.64 10.43
C LEU A 22 4.48 -19.47 9.27
N ASN A 23 4.77 -18.53 8.37
CA ASN A 23 3.94 -18.25 7.20
C ASN A 23 3.78 -19.46 6.26
N ALA A 24 4.82 -20.30 6.14
CA ALA A 24 4.74 -21.54 5.35
C ALA A 24 3.70 -22.55 5.91
N MET A 25 3.49 -22.53 7.22
CA MET A 25 2.53 -23.41 7.91
C MET A 25 1.18 -22.73 8.18
N THR A 26 1.07 -21.41 7.90
CA THR A 26 -0.16 -20.64 8.16
C THR A 26 -1.17 -20.84 7.04
N VAL A 27 -2.39 -21.18 7.41
CA VAL A 27 -3.52 -21.18 6.48
C VAL A 27 -3.77 -19.75 6.01
N THR A 28 -3.91 -19.56 4.70
CA THR A 28 -4.10 -18.22 4.12
C THR A 28 -5.51 -17.73 4.42
N ASP A 29 -5.63 -16.49 4.89
CA ASP A 29 -6.92 -15.79 4.91
C ASP A 29 -7.30 -15.46 3.46
N ALA A 30 -8.45 -15.97 3.02
CA ALA A 30 -8.93 -15.83 1.65
C ALA A 30 -9.63 -14.48 1.37
N PHE A 31 -9.65 -13.56 2.34
CA PHE A 31 -10.31 -12.28 2.14
C PHE A 31 -9.60 -11.49 1.01
N PRO A 32 -10.33 -11.09 -0.05
CA PRO A 32 -9.72 -10.41 -1.19
C PRO A 32 -9.32 -8.98 -0.82
N LEU A 33 -8.15 -8.56 -1.27
CA LEU A 33 -7.81 -7.14 -1.28
C LEU A 33 -8.55 -6.45 -2.45
N PRO A 34 -9.00 -5.20 -2.28
CA PRO A 34 -9.62 -4.45 -3.35
C PRO A 34 -8.67 -4.29 -4.55
N PHE A 35 -9.24 -4.24 -5.74
CA PHE A 35 -8.45 -3.88 -6.93
C PHE A 35 -8.06 -2.41 -6.87
N THR A 36 -6.76 -2.13 -6.96
CA THR A 36 -6.22 -0.77 -6.88
C THR A 36 -6.82 0.17 -7.92
N ASP A 37 -7.04 -0.31 -9.15
CA ASP A 37 -7.67 0.47 -10.21
C ASP A 37 -9.11 0.85 -9.84
N GLY A 38 -9.89 -0.08 -9.28
CA GLY A 38 -11.25 0.19 -8.83
C GLY A 38 -11.31 1.21 -7.68
N VAL A 39 -10.35 1.16 -6.75
CA VAL A 39 -10.22 2.16 -5.68
C VAL A 39 -9.91 3.54 -6.26
N LEU A 40 -8.96 3.64 -7.18
CA LEU A 40 -8.59 4.89 -7.83
C LEU A 40 -9.74 5.48 -8.66
N ASP A 41 -10.47 4.63 -9.40
CA ASP A 41 -11.63 5.05 -10.20
C ASP A 41 -12.77 5.60 -9.34
N ALA A 42 -13.01 5.00 -8.19
CA ALA A 42 -14.04 5.45 -7.26
C ALA A 42 -13.67 6.78 -6.58
N VAL A 43 -12.39 7.02 -6.32
CA VAL A 43 -11.91 8.22 -5.61
C VAL A 43 -11.72 9.42 -6.54
N ALA A 44 -11.36 9.21 -7.80
CA ALA A 44 -11.09 10.29 -8.74
C ALA A 44 -12.35 11.08 -9.13
N GLY A 45 -12.18 12.35 -9.50
CA GLY A 45 -13.27 13.19 -10.03
C GLY A 45 -14.10 13.94 -8.97
N HIS A 46 -13.71 13.89 -7.71
CA HIS A 46 -14.36 14.62 -6.63
C HIS A 46 -13.69 15.98 -6.35
N GLU A 47 -14.35 16.83 -5.58
CA GLU A 47 -13.90 18.21 -5.36
C GLU A 47 -12.97 18.34 -4.15
N VAL A 48 -13.22 17.54 -3.10
CA VAL A 48 -12.49 17.61 -1.84
C VAL A 48 -12.14 16.22 -1.35
N TYR A 49 -10.93 16.10 -0.85
CA TYR A 49 -10.37 14.85 -0.33
C TYR A 49 -9.82 15.01 1.08
N SER A 50 -9.92 13.95 1.87
CA SER A 50 -9.11 13.76 3.06
C SER A 50 -8.47 12.38 3.02
N PHE A 51 -7.16 12.33 3.19
CA PHE A 51 -6.40 11.08 3.23
C PHE A 51 -6.02 10.79 4.67
N LEU A 52 -6.43 9.63 5.17
CA LEU A 52 -6.18 9.21 6.54
C LEU A 52 -5.22 8.02 6.52
N ASP A 53 -4.28 8.00 7.46
CA ASP A 53 -3.28 6.92 7.60
C ASP A 53 -3.48 6.25 8.96
N GLY A 54 -3.67 4.93 8.96
CA GLY A 54 -3.80 4.14 10.20
C GLY A 54 -2.48 4.08 10.96
N PHE A 55 -2.48 4.49 12.23
CA PHE A 55 -1.28 4.43 13.05
C PHE A 55 -0.89 3.00 13.37
N SER A 56 0.18 2.48 12.73
CA SER A 56 0.65 1.10 12.95
C SER A 56 -0.48 0.07 12.79
N GLY A 57 -1.25 0.17 11.69
CA GLY A 57 -2.56 -0.46 11.52
C GLY A 57 -2.68 -1.89 12.04
N TYR A 58 -1.77 -2.80 11.66
CA TYR A 58 -1.81 -4.19 12.11
C TYR A 58 -1.65 -4.34 13.63
N ASN A 59 -0.83 -3.50 14.27
CA ASN A 59 -0.59 -3.57 15.71
C ASN A 59 -1.81 -3.13 16.55
N GLN A 60 -2.85 -2.59 15.92
CA GLN A 60 -4.10 -2.25 16.60
C GLN A 60 -5.03 -3.45 16.77
N ILE A 61 -4.78 -4.53 16.05
CA ILE A 61 -5.60 -5.74 16.07
C ILE A 61 -4.98 -6.76 17.03
N ARG A 62 -5.74 -7.16 18.03
CA ARG A 62 -5.29 -8.18 19.00
C ARG A 62 -5.28 -9.55 18.35
N MET A 63 -4.24 -10.32 18.64
CA MET A 63 -4.18 -11.74 18.28
C MET A 63 -5.02 -12.60 19.21
N ASN A 64 -5.60 -13.64 18.63
CA ASN A 64 -6.25 -14.67 19.43
C ASN A 64 -5.22 -15.28 20.40
N PRO A 65 -5.53 -15.38 21.72
CA PRO A 65 -4.63 -15.99 22.71
C PRO A 65 -4.08 -17.36 22.30
N ALA A 66 -4.88 -18.20 21.65
CA ALA A 66 -4.47 -19.52 21.15
C ALA A 66 -3.39 -19.49 20.06
N ASP A 67 -3.19 -18.34 19.40
CA ASP A 67 -2.21 -18.15 18.33
C ASP A 67 -0.97 -17.38 18.75
N GLN A 68 -0.97 -16.74 19.92
CA GLN A 68 0.12 -15.89 20.37
C GLN A 68 1.44 -16.67 20.51
N GLU A 69 1.44 -17.85 21.09
CA GLU A 69 2.64 -18.68 21.27
C GLU A 69 3.30 -19.08 19.92
N LYS A 70 2.50 -19.22 18.85
CA LYS A 70 3.01 -19.51 17.52
C LYS A 70 3.87 -18.40 16.95
N THR A 71 3.73 -17.17 17.45
CA THR A 71 4.48 -16.00 17.03
C THR A 71 5.79 -15.79 17.76
N ALA A 72 6.20 -16.74 18.60
CA ALA A 72 7.37 -16.62 19.47
C ALA A 72 8.63 -16.18 18.70
N PHE A 73 9.33 -15.19 19.27
CA PHE A 73 10.60 -14.70 18.79
C PHE A 73 11.59 -14.55 19.95
N VAL A 74 12.88 -14.65 19.64
CA VAL A 74 13.96 -14.68 20.62
C VAL A 74 14.73 -13.38 20.59
N THR A 75 15.04 -12.84 21.76
CA THR A 75 15.91 -11.71 21.97
C THR A 75 16.99 -12.08 22.99
N GLU A 76 17.96 -11.21 23.24
CA GLU A 76 18.94 -11.37 24.30
C GLU A 76 18.31 -11.35 25.71
N TRP A 77 17.10 -10.78 25.85
CA TRP A 77 16.36 -10.71 27.14
C TRP A 77 15.38 -11.87 27.32
N GLY A 78 15.24 -12.76 26.36
CA GLY A 78 14.37 -13.93 26.47
C GLY A 78 13.48 -14.17 25.25
N VAL A 79 12.48 -15.01 25.46
CA VAL A 79 11.48 -15.38 24.46
C VAL A 79 10.22 -14.53 24.66
N PHE A 80 9.74 -13.91 23.61
CA PHE A 80 8.54 -13.08 23.60
C PHE A 80 7.53 -13.60 22.58
N VAL A 81 6.27 -13.28 22.78
CA VAL A 81 5.17 -13.57 21.84
C VAL A 81 4.46 -12.28 21.45
N ALA A 82 3.84 -12.27 20.27
CA ALA A 82 3.06 -11.14 19.82
C ALA A 82 1.64 -11.22 20.40
N VAL A 83 1.20 -10.17 21.09
CA VAL A 83 -0.18 -10.02 21.58
C VAL A 83 -1.07 -9.25 20.60
N VAL A 84 -0.45 -8.65 19.57
CA VAL A 84 -1.12 -7.95 18.45
C VAL A 84 -0.57 -8.46 17.13
N MET A 85 -1.29 -8.24 16.04
CA MET A 85 -0.79 -8.62 14.72
C MET A 85 0.50 -7.84 14.40
N MET A 86 1.53 -8.59 14.03
CA MET A 86 2.84 -8.05 13.69
C MET A 86 3.04 -7.94 12.17
N PHE A 87 3.89 -7.00 11.78
CA PHE A 87 4.39 -6.97 10.41
C PHE A 87 5.12 -8.27 10.07
N GLY A 88 4.89 -8.78 8.86
CA GLY A 88 5.50 -10.01 8.37
C GLY A 88 4.64 -11.25 8.51
N LEU A 89 3.50 -11.20 9.21
CA LEU A 89 2.50 -12.28 9.19
C LEU A 89 1.77 -12.29 7.84
N LYS A 90 1.70 -13.46 7.20
CA LYS A 90 1.10 -13.66 5.87
C LYS A 90 -0.37 -13.23 5.79
N THR A 91 -1.14 -13.47 6.84
CA THR A 91 -2.57 -13.18 6.89
C THR A 91 -2.90 -11.77 7.35
N ALA A 92 -1.93 -11.02 7.92
CA ALA A 92 -2.20 -9.72 8.50
C ALA A 92 -2.85 -8.71 7.52
N PRO A 93 -2.42 -8.59 6.25
CA PRO A 93 -3.06 -7.68 5.31
C PRO A 93 -4.54 -8.01 5.06
N ALA A 94 -4.85 -9.28 4.77
CA ALA A 94 -6.22 -9.72 4.49
C ALA A 94 -7.13 -9.57 5.72
N THR A 95 -6.65 -9.98 6.90
CA THR A 95 -7.38 -9.83 8.15
C THR A 95 -7.65 -8.36 8.49
N PHE A 96 -6.65 -7.49 8.34
CA PHE A 96 -6.82 -6.06 8.57
C PHE A 96 -7.84 -5.46 7.60
N GLN A 97 -7.71 -5.74 6.29
CA GLN A 97 -8.66 -5.26 5.28
C GLN A 97 -10.09 -5.69 5.60
N ARG A 98 -10.31 -6.94 6.00
CA ARG A 98 -11.63 -7.45 6.39
C ARG A 98 -12.21 -6.66 7.57
N ILE A 99 -11.43 -6.44 8.63
CA ILE A 99 -11.87 -5.69 9.80
C ILE A 99 -12.22 -4.24 9.42
N ILE A 100 -11.39 -3.59 8.62
CA ILE A 100 -11.65 -2.23 8.17
C ILE A 100 -12.89 -2.14 7.28
N MET A 101 -13.11 -3.14 6.43
CA MET A 101 -14.35 -3.23 5.63
C MET A 101 -15.59 -3.47 6.50
N GLU A 102 -15.50 -4.19 7.61
CA GLU A 102 -16.57 -4.33 8.59
C GLU A 102 -16.88 -3.01 9.30
N ILE A 103 -15.86 -2.21 9.63
CA ILE A 103 -16.00 -0.91 10.32
C ILE A 103 -16.63 0.14 9.39
N PHE A 104 -16.14 0.26 8.15
CA PHE A 104 -16.45 1.35 7.24
C PHE A 104 -17.33 0.94 6.05
N GLY A 105 -17.81 -0.32 6.01
CA GLY A 105 -18.53 -0.87 4.86
C GLY A 105 -19.75 -0.04 4.44
N GLU A 106 -20.45 0.59 5.38
CA GLU A 106 -21.59 1.46 5.09
C GLU A 106 -21.24 2.75 4.34
N PHE A 107 -19.94 3.18 4.40
CA PHE A 107 -19.45 4.38 3.72
C PHE A 107 -18.84 4.07 2.34
N ILE A 108 -18.56 2.78 2.08
CA ILE A 108 -17.93 2.30 0.87
C ILE A 108 -19.00 1.75 -0.10
N PRO A 109 -19.00 2.16 -1.38
CA PRO A 109 -18.12 3.12 -2.03
C PRO A 109 -18.63 4.58 -2.00
N GLY A 110 -19.64 4.89 -1.20
CA GLY A 110 -20.37 6.15 -1.25
C GLY A 110 -19.48 7.40 -1.19
N PHE A 111 -18.67 7.52 -0.15
CA PHE A 111 -17.78 8.66 0.07
C PHE A 111 -16.43 8.28 0.67
N MET A 112 -16.14 6.99 0.78
CA MET A 112 -14.89 6.47 1.32
C MET A 112 -14.38 5.29 0.50
N GLN A 113 -13.07 5.19 0.38
CA GLN A 113 -12.37 3.99 -0.07
C GLN A 113 -11.24 3.66 0.90
N VAL A 114 -10.96 2.37 1.01
CA VAL A 114 -9.94 1.85 1.92
C VAL A 114 -9.10 0.79 1.22
N PHE A 115 -7.80 0.96 1.29
CA PHE A 115 -6.84 -0.03 0.88
C PHE A 115 -5.76 -0.18 1.96
N LEU A 116 -5.87 -1.20 2.77
CA LEU A 116 -4.99 -1.43 3.93
C LEU A 116 -4.97 -0.19 4.86
N ASP A 117 -3.77 0.39 5.06
CA ASP A 117 -3.57 1.55 5.93
C ASP A 117 -3.96 2.90 5.26
N ASP A 118 -4.24 2.91 3.95
CA ASP A 118 -4.59 4.11 3.19
C ASP A 118 -6.12 4.26 3.11
N PHE A 119 -6.65 5.30 3.74
CA PHE A 119 -8.08 5.66 3.70
C PHE A 119 -8.26 6.95 2.93
N ALA A 120 -9.18 6.98 1.98
CA ALA A 120 -9.55 8.17 1.22
C ALA A 120 -11.01 8.50 1.45
N VAL A 121 -11.30 9.66 2.04
CA VAL A 121 -12.63 10.26 2.12
C VAL A 121 -12.73 11.30 1.02
N TYR A 122 -13.80 11.26 0.23
CA TYR A 122 -13.99 12.14 -0.92
C TYR A 122 -15.44 12.61 -1.01
N SER A 123 -15.65 13.82 -1.51
CA SER A 123 -16.98 14.43 -1.53
C SER A 123 -17.05 15.65 -2.43
N ARG A 124 -18.25 16.19 -2.60
CA ARG A 124 -18.46 17.58 -2.98
C ARG A 124 -18.12 18.51 -1.81
N HIS A 125 -17.82 19.77 -2.11
CA HIS A 125 -17.32 20.72 -1.11
C HIS A 125 -18.23 20.87 0.10
N GLY A 126 -19.54 20.97 -0.10
CA GLY A 126 -20.52 21.20 0.98
C GLY A 126 -20.76 19.99 1.90
N GLU A 127 -20.40 18.79 1.48
CA GLU A 127 -20.71 17.54 2.21
C GLU A 127 -19.48 16.97 2.95
N HIS A 128 -18.30 17.47 2.64
CA HIS A 128 -17.05 16.84 3.05
C HIS A 128 -16.84 16.80 4.58
N LEU A 129 -17.20 17.85 5.27
CA LEU A 129 -17.02 17.91 6.73
C LEU A 129 -17.91 16.90 7.46
N ASP A 130 -19.13 16.67 6.96
CA ASP A 130 -20.04 15.70 7.56
C ASP A 130 -19.57 14.28 7.29
N HIS A 131 -19.12 13.96 6.07
CA HIS A 131 -18.52 12.68 5.75
C HIS A 131 -17.26 12.40 6.58
N LEU A 132 -16.40 13.40 6.72
CA LEU A 132 -15.20 13.28 7.54
C LEU A 132 -15.53 13.06 9.02
N ARG A 133 -16.55 13.77 9.55
CA ARG A 133 -17.03 13.59 10.93
C ARG A 133 -17.48 12.14 11.14
N LEU A 134 -18.32 11.59 10.26
CA LEU A 134 -18.77 10.20 10.34
C LEU A 134 -17.59 9.22 10.37
N CYS A 135 -16.59 9.41 9.51
CA CYS A 135 -15.39 8.57 9.52
C CYS A 135 -14.63 8.65 10.84
N LEU A 136 -14.45 9.86 11.40
CA LEU A 136 -13.73 10.05 12.66
C LEU A 136 -14.51 9.52 13.87
N GLU A 137 -15.85 9.60 13.85
CA GLU A 137 -16.73 9.00 14.85
C GLU A 137 -16.62 7.48 14.84
N LYS A 138 -16.58 6.84 13.66
CA LYS A 138 -16.30 5.40 13.52
C LYS A 138 -14.91 5.03 14.06
N CYS A 139 -13.89 5.82 13.74
CA CYS A 139 -12.56 5.60 14.31
C CYS A 139 -12.58 5.62 15.85
N ARG A 140 -13.35 6.56 16.45
CA ARG A 140 -13.51 6.66 17.91
C ARG A 140 -14.29 5.48 18.48
N GLU A 141 -15.38 5.09 17.85
CA GLU A 141 -16.23 3.96 18.26
C GLU A 141 -15.42 2.65 18.33
N TYR A 142 -14.66 2.37 17.28
CA TYR A 142 -13.85 1.15 17.17
C TYR A 142 -12.43 1.30 17.72
N ARG A 143 -12.10 2.44 18.33
CA ARG A 143 -10.76 2.75 18.89
C ARG A 143 -9.64 2.62 17.85
N LEU A 144 -9.93 2.94 16.61
CA LEU A 144 -8.94 2.95 15.54
C LEU A 144 -8.13 4.25 15.62
N SER A 145 -6.84 4.12 15.84
CA SER A 145 -5.91 5.25 15.93
C SER A 145 -5.41 5.65 14.54
N LEU A 146 -5.49 6.93 14.24
CA LEU A 146 -4.91 7.52 13.03
C LEU A 146 -3.56 8.16 13.35
N ASN A 147 -2.73 8.33 12.33
CA ASN A 147 -1.46 9.03 12.43
C ASN A 147 -1.59 10.48 11.96
N PRO A 148 -1.75 11.47 12.85
CA PRO A 148 -2.05 12.85 12.47
C PRO A 148 -0.96 13.48 11.57
N ALA A 149 0.30 13.05 11.73
CA ALA A 149 1.43 13.57 10.96
C ALA A 149 1.43 13.12 9.49
N LYS A 150 0.62 12.12 9.14
CA LYS A 150 0.48 11.61 7.78
C LYS A 150 -0.92 11.85 7.19
N CYS A 151 -1.88 12.21 8.03
CA CYS A 151 -3.21 12.56 7.54
C CYS A 151 -3.20 13.93 6.85
N VAL A 152 -3.96 14.03 5.76
CA VAL A 152 -4.14 15.28 5.01
C VAL A 152 -5.63 15.52 4.89
N PHE A 153 -6.10 16.72 5.24
CA PHE A 153 -7.52 17.02 5.33
C PHE A 153 -7.94 18.14 4.40
N GLY A 154 -9.10 18.00 3.74
CA GLY A 154 -9.77 19.05 3.00
C GLY A 154 -8.98 19.60 1.82
N VAL A 155 -8.27 18.74 1.08
CA VAL A 155 -7.44 19.13 -0.07
C VAL A 155 -8.15 18.87 -1.39
N ALA A 156 -7.79 19.62 -2.44
CA ALA A 156 -8.32 19.45 -3.79
C ALA A 156 -7.71 18.24 -4.54
N SER A 157 -6.55 17.76 -4.09
CA SER A 157 -5.85 16.60 -4.67
C SER A 157 -4.90 15.98 -3.66
N GLY A 158 -4.50 14.73 -3.88
CA GLY A 158 -3.49 14.08 -3.06
C GLY A 158 -3.05 12.72 -3.59
N ASN A 159 -2.03 12.16 -2.96
CA ASN A 159 -1.47 10.87 -3.34
C ASN A 159 -2.27 9.73 -2.72
N LEU A 160 -2.75 8.83 -3.56
CA LEU A 160 -3.40 7.57 -3.19
C LEU A 160 -2.81 6.44 -4.03
N LEU A 161 -2.35 5.38 -3.37
CA LEU A 161 -1.78 4.20 -4.03
C LEU A 161 -0.71 4.55 -5.09
N GLY A 162 0.06 5.61 -4.84
CA GLY A 162 1.13 6.05 -5.73
C GLY A 162 0.69 6.79 -6.99
N HIS A 163 -0.55 7.27 -7.03
CA HIS A 163 -1.10 8.15 -8.05
C HIS A 163 -1.64 9.42 -7.40
N VAL A 164 -1.69 10.51 -8.14
CA VAL A 164 -2.36 11.74 -7.72
C VAL A 164 -3.80 11.68 -8.17
N VAL A 165 -4.73 11.77 -7.23
CA VAL A 165 -6.18 11.87 -7.50
C VAL A 165 -6.64 13.30 -7.30
N SER A 166 -7.52 13.77 -8.20
CA SER A 166 -8.07 15.12 -8.19
C SER A 166 -9.43 15.14 -8.90
N ARG A 167 -10.05 16.31 -8.97
CA ARG A 167 -11.28 16.52 -9.74
C ARG A 167 -11.10 16.23 -11.23
N GLU A 168 -9.92 16.49 -11.77
CA GLU A 168 -9.56 16.24 -13.18
C GLU A 168 -9.35 14.75 -13.46
N GLY A 169 -9.27 13.92 -12.45
CA GLY A 169 -9.07 12.47 -12.56
C GLY A 169 -7.82 11.96 -11.85
N ILE A 170 -7.16 11.01 -12.48
CA ILE A 170 -5.98 10.32 -11.95
C ILE A 170 -4.75 10.74 -12.75
N ALA A 171 -3.70 11.16 -12.08
CA ALA A 171 -2.41 11.51 -12.68
C ALA A 171 -1.27 10.66 -12.07
N VAL A 172 -0.16 10.59 -12.79
CA VAL A 172 1.06 9.96 -12.28
C VAL A 172 1.73 10.93 -11.29
N ASP A 173 2.30 10.36 -10.23
CA ASP A 173 3.12 11.12 -9.28
C ASP A 173 4.35 11.72 -10.01
N PRO A 174 4.51 13.05 -10.04
CA PRO A 174 5.60 13.72 -10.75
C PRO A 174 6.99 13.24 -10.34
N ASP A 175 7.19 12.92 -9.05
CA ASP A 175 8.48 12.42 -8.55
C ASP A 175 8.82 11.05 -9.14
N LYS A 176 7.82 10.21 -9.36
CA LYS A 176 8.01 8.91 -10.01
C LYS A 176 8.30 9.05 -11.51
N VAL A 177 7.63 9.97 -12.19
CA VAL A 177 7.92 10.28 -13.59
C VAL A 177 9.36 10.77 -13.73
N LYS A 178 9.76 11.71 -12.90
CA LYS A 178 11.14 12.22 -12.86
C LYS A 178 12.16 11.11 -12.63
N ALA A 179 11.92 10.22 -11.68
CA ALA A 179 12.81 9.09 -11.39
C ALA A 179 12.96 8.12 -12.58
N ILE A 180 11.93 7.97 -13.42
CA ILE A 180 11.99 7.16 -14.65
C ILE A 180 12.79 7.90 -15.73
N LEU A 181 12.53 9.19 -15.92
CA LEU A 181 13.21 10.00 -16.96
C LEU A 181 14.71 10.19 -16.68
N GLU A 182 15.08 10.29 -15.40
CA GLU A 182 16.47 10.45 -14.97
C GLU A 182 17.23 9.11 -14.80
N ALA A 183 16.52 7.97 -15.00
CA ALA A 183 17.13 6.66 -14.86
C ALA A 183 18.16 6.44 -15.98
N PRO A 184 19.39 5.97 -15.66
CA PRO A 184 20.37 5.64 -16.69
C PRO A 184 19.90 4.45 -17.52
N ALA A 185 20.36 4.38 -18.78
CA ALA A 185 20.08 3.25 -19.65
C ALA A 185 20.47 1.92 -18.97
N PRO A 186 19.65 0.89 -19.06
CA PRO A 186 19.93 -0.40 -18.42
C PRO A 186 21.20 -1.04 -19.00
N ASN A 187 22.14 -1.39 -18.16
CA ASN A 187 23.41 -2.03 -18.55
C ASN A 187 23.42 -3.56 -18.32
N ASN A 188 22.36 -4.12 -17.79
CA ASN A 188 22.18 -5.56 -17.59
C ASN A 188 20.70 -5.94 -17.50
N ALA A 189 20.38 -7.22 -17.64
CA ALA A 189 19.04 -7.77 -17.61
C ALA A 189 18.27 -7.43 -16.30
N LYS A 190 18.97 -7.40 -15.15
CA LYS A 190 18.36 -7.05 -13.86
C LYS A 190 17.96 -5.56 -13.81
N ALA A 191 18.79 -4.67 -14.34
CA ALA A 191 18.47 -3.24 -14.44
C ALA A 191 17.29 -3.01 -15.38
N LEU A 192 17.24 -3.70 -16.52
CA LEU A 192 16.12 -3.64 -17.45
C LEU A 192 14.82 -4.18 -16.83
N SER A 193 14.87 -5.31 -16.14
CA SER A 193 13.69 -5.86 -15.44
C SER A 193 13.16 -4.89 -14.38
N ARG A 194 14.05 -4.18 -13.67
CA ARG A 194 13.65 -3.14 -12.71
C ARG A 194 12.96 -1.96 -13.41
N PHE A 195 13.53 -1.49 -14.51
CA PHE A 195 12.98 -0.41 -15.32
C PHE A 195 11.59 -0.77 -15.88
N LEU A 196 11.43 -1.96 -16.44
CA LEU A 196 10.14 -2.47 -16.90
C LEU A 196 9.11 -2.56 -15.77
N GLY A 197 9.52 -2.96 -14.57
CA GLY A 197 8.66 -2.96 -13.38
C GLY A 197 8.17 -1.55 -13.02
N GLN A 198 9.03 -0.53 -13.12
CA GLN A 198 8.66 0.87 -12.88
C GLN A 198 7.65 1.38 -13.92
N ILE A 199 7.88 1.11 -15.20
CA ILE A 199 6.95 1.51 -16.27
C ILE A 199 5.61 0.79 -16.14
N ARG A 200 5.62 -0.51 -15.85
CA ARG A 200 4.41 -1.32 -15.69
C ARG A 200 3.49 -0.80 -14.59
N TRP A 201 4.05 -0.19 -13.54
CA TRP A 201 3.26 0.47 -12.50
C TRP A 201 2.37 1.60 -13.06
N HIS A 202 2.80 2.23 -14.16
CA HIS A 202 2.08 3.30 -14.84
C HIS A 202 1.33 2.83 -16.09
N SER A 203 1.16 1.52 -16.28
CA SER A 203 0.55 0.93 -17.48
C SER A 203 -0.80 1.53 -17.83
N ARG A 204 -1.58 1.91 -16.82
CA ARG A 204 -2.88 2.56 -17.00
C ARG A 204 -2.80 3.90 -17.74
N MET A 205 -1.67 4.63 -17.61
CA MET A 205 -1.47 5.97 -18.19
C MET A 205 -0.74 5.94 -19.53
N ILE A 206 -0.23 4.78 -19.94
CA ILE A 206 0.57 4.63 -21.17
C ILE A 206 -0.23 3.84 -22.19
N ARG A 207 -0.69 4.53 -23.24
CA ARG A 207 -1.38 3.87 -24.36
C ARG A 207 -0.42 2.92 -25.07
N HIS A 208 -0.90 1.74 -25.43
CA HIS A 208 -0.12 0.74 -26.17
C HIS A 208 1.21 0.34 -25.53
N LEU A 209 1.26 0.36 -24.18
CA LEU A 209 2.48 -0.01 -23.45
C LEU A 209 3.03 -1.37 -23.89
N ALA A 210 2.18 -2.33 -24.23
CA ALA A 210 2.61 -3.66 -24.66
C ALA A 210 3.50 -3.60 -25.91
N ASP A 211 3.18 -2.71 -26.86
CA ASP A 211 3.92 -2.58 -28.12
C ASP A 211 5.34 -2.06 -27.87
N PHE A 212 5.49 -1.09 -26.95
CA PHE A 212 6.79 -0.55 -26.53
C PHE A 212 7.56 -1.51 -25.60
N ALA A 213 6.86 -2.25 -24.75
CA ALA A 213 7.50 -3.14 -23.80
C ALA A 213 7.95 -4.48 -24.40
N THR A 214 7.35 -4.94 -25.50
CA THR A 214 7.67 -6.23 -26.12
C THR A 214 9.13 -6.36 -26.52
N PRO A 215 9.76 -5.42 -27.25
CA PRO A 215 11.19 -5.50 -27.58
C PRO A 215 12.07 -5.47 -26.32
N LEU A 216 11.70 -4.69 -25.31
CA LEU A 216 12.42 -4.61 -24.04
C LEU A 216 12.35 -5.93 -23.25
N HIS A 217 11.19 -6.60 -23.25
CA HIS A 217 11.07 -7.93 -22.65
C HIS A 217 11.95 -8.96 -23.37
N ALA A 218 12.03 -8.91 -24.70
CA ALA A 218 12.92 -9.76 -25.45
C ALA A 218 14.41 -9.52 -25.09
N ALA A 219 14.79 -8.25 -24.91
CA ALA A 219 16.15 -7.87 -24.52
C ALA A 219 16.56 -8.40 -23.12
N VAL A 220 15.62 -8.56 -22.17
CA VAL A 220 15.91 -9.17 -20.85
C VAL A 220 16.51 -10.57 -20.97
N HIS A 221 16.10 -11.32 -21.98
CA HIS A 221 16.51 -12.72 -22.19
C HIS A 221 17.71 -12.91 -23.12
N ARG A 222 18.31 -11.83 -23.63
CA ARG A 222 19.51 -11.92 -24.48
C ARG A 222 20.76 -12.35 -23.70
N ILE A 223 21.51 -13.25 -24.25
CA ILE A 223 22.79 -13.73 -23.68
C ILE A 223 23.89 -13.69 -24.80
N PRO A 224 24.92 -12.81 -24.67
CA PRO A 224 25.10 -11.79 -23.61
C PRO A 224 24.06 -10.67 -23.72
N PHE A 225 23.80 -9.98 -22.58
CA PHE A 225 22.93 -8.81 -22.57
C PHE A 225 23.51 -7.69 -23.45
N GLN A 226 22.74 -7.19 -24.37
CA GLN A 226 23.09 -6.08 -25.24
C GLN A 226 21.93 -5.09 -25.28
N TRP A 227 22.24 -3.82 -25.09
CA TRP A 227 21.33 -2.69 -25.26
C TRP A 227 21.60 -2.06 -26.62
N ALA A 228 20.66 -2.11 -27.53
CA ALA A 228 20.78 -1.57 -28.89
C ALA A 228 20.04 -0.23 -29.00
N GLU A 229 20.35 0.55 -30.04
CA GLU A 229 19.68 1.85 -30.31
C GLU A 229 18.17 1.73 -30.56
N THR A 230 17.70 0.53 -30.91
CA THR A 230 16.29 0.25 -31.17
C THR A 230 15.46 0.09 -29.89
N GLU A 231 16.07 0.00 -28.74
CA GLU A 231 15.44 -0.17 -27.43
C GLU A 231 15.40 1.11 -26.63
#